data_c7117269214213cb757e92d660ebcef5
#
_entry.id   c7117269214213cb757e92d660ebcef5
#
_cell.length_a   1.000
_cell.length_b   1.000
_cell.length_c   1.000
_cell.angle_alpha   90.00
_cell.angle_beta   90.00
_cell.angle_gamma   90.00
#
_symmetry.space_group_name_H-M   'P 1'
#
loop_
_entity.id
_entity.type
_entity.pdbx_description
1 polymer ?
#
loop_
_entity_poly.entity_id
_entity_poly.type
_entity_poly.pdbx_seq_one_letter_code
_entity_poly.pdbx_strand_id
1 'polypeptide(L)'
;MTKKDAIIIGSGQAGNPLAIKLAEAGWKTVLIEKSEKMLGGVCVNAGCTPSKTLIASAKVMHTIKISEKHGISLINPQVDFSETQKRKDKIVKDSRKGIKKNLEDADRLELVIGTASFSGEKSVKVQKANGKTEEFTAPYIFINAGCRPAVPEIKGLDEIKWYDSTGILDLNEIPEKLIIIGSGYIGLEMGQMYSRFGSEVHIIEKSGQILSKEDQDVAKDIQKILEAERLKF
;
A
#
# COMPACT_ATOMS: atom_id res chain seq x y z
N MET A 1 -22.12 4.28 -26.84
CA MET A 1 -22.24 3.58 -25.52
C MET A 1 -22.04 2.09 -25.77
N THR A 2 -21.07 1.49 -25.11
CA THR A 2 -20.72 0.06 -25.26
C THR A 2 -21.43 -0.74 -24.16
N LYS A 3 -22.18 -1.79 -24.55
CA LYS A 3 -22.90 -2.63 -23.59
C LYS A 3 -21.98 -3.73 -23.05
N LYS A 4 -21.93 -3.85 -21.72
CA LYS A 4 -21.22 -4.88 -20.96
C LYS A 4 -22.17 -5.60 -20.01
N ASP A 5 -21.74 -6.73 -19.45
CA ASP A 5 -22.48 -7.42 -18.39
C ASP A 5 -22.08 -6.86 -17.01
N ALA A 6 -20.80 -6.45 -16.87
CA ALA A 6 -20.30 -5.80 -15.66
C ALA A 6 -19.32 -4.66 -15.95
N ILE A 7 -19.38 -3.63 -15.12
CA ILE A 7 -18.38 -2.55 -15.05
C ILE A 7 -17.74 -2.60 -13.67
N ILE A 8 -16.41 -2.57 -13.61
CA ILE A 8 -15.65 -2.52 -12.36
C ILE A 8 -14.80 -1.24 -12.37
N ILE A 9 -14.95 -0.41 -11.34
CA ILE A 9 -14.24 0.86 -11.20
C ILE A 9 -13.15 0.69 -10.15
N GLY A 10 -11.89 0.64 -10.58
CA GLY A 10 -10.72 0.45 -9.75
C GLY A 10 -10.13 -0.95 -9.81
N SER A 11 -8.84 -1.03 -10.11
CA SER A 11 -8.05 -2.26 -10.27
C SER A 11 -7.34 -2.72 -9.00
N GLY A 12 -7.89 -2.38 -7.83
CA GLY A 12 -7.35 -2.83 -6.54
C GLY A 12 -7.56 -4.32 -6.27
N GLN A 13 -7.27 -4.73 -5.03
CA GLN A 13 -7.28 -6.15 -4.62
C GLN A 13 -8.67 -6.80 -4.68
N ALA A 14 -9.74 -6.03 -4.71
CA ALA A 14 -11.10 -6.53 -4.97
C ALA A 14 -11.43 -6.52 -6.46
N GLY A 15 -11.05 -5.46 -7.19
CA GLY A 15 -11.42 -5.25 -8.59
C GLY A 15 -10.77 -6.25 -9.56
N ASN A 16 -9.46 -6.48 -9.43
CA ASN A 16 -8.75 -7.40 -10.31
C ASN A 16 -9.27 -8.84 -10.26
N PRO A 17 -9.34 -9.50 -9.09
CA PRO A 17 -9.82 -10.88 -9.04
C PRO A 17 -11.30 -11.00 -9.44
N LEU A 18 -12.12 -9.99 -9.09
CA LEU A 18 -13.52 -9.97 -9.52
C LEU A 18 -13.64 -9.89 -11.05
N ALA A 19 -12.87 -8.99 -11.69
CA ALA A 19 -12.89 -8.83 -13.13
C ALA A 19 -12.53 -10.12 -13.87
N ILE A 20 -11.47 -10.78 -13.43
CA ILE A 20 -11.03 -12.06 -14.00
C ILE A 20 -12.11 -13.14 -13.79
N LYS A 21 -12.66 -13.26 -12.58
CA LYS A 21 -13.68 -14.27 -12.27
C LYS A 21 -14.98 -14.07 -13.05
N LEU A 22 -15.42 -12.84 -13.26
CA LEU A 22 -16.59 -12.56 -14.10
C LEU A 22 -16.32 -12.89 -15.57
N ALA A 23 -15.12 -12.56 -16.07
CA ALA A 23 -14.72 -12.90 -17.43
C ALA A 23 -14.63 -14.42 -17.65
N GLU A 24 -14.02 -15.17 -16.71
CA GLU A 24 -13.99 -16.65 -16.72
C GLU A 24 -15.40 -17.26 -16.70
N ALA A 25 -16.35 -16.61 -16.00
CA ALA A 25 -17.77 -17.00 -16.01
C ALA A 25 -18.50 -16.62 -17.31
N GLY A 26 -17.81 -16.09 -18.31
CA GLY A 26 -18.35 -15.74 -19.62
C GLY A 26 -18.95 -14.34 -19.74
N TRP A 27 -18.84 -13.50 -18.70
CA TRP A 27 -19.36 -12.14 -18.71
C TRP A 27 -18.47 -11.19 -19.52
N LYS A 28 -19.07 -10.35 -20.36
CA LYS A 28 -18.38 -9.23 -21.02
C LYS A 28 -18.13 -8.14 -19.97
N THR A 29 -16.94 -8.13 -19.41
CA THR A 29 -16.56 -7.24 -18.30
C THR A 29 -15.65 -6.11 -18.78
N VAL A 30 -15.82 -4.92 -18.22
CA VAL A 30 -14.84 -3.83 -18.34
C VAL A 30 -14.31 -3.46 -16.97
N LEU A 31 -12.98 -3.40 -16.84
CA LEU A 31 -12.27 -2.90 -15.66
C LEU A 31 -11.67 -1.53 -15.99
N ILE A 32 -12.05 -0.53 -15.23
CA ILE A 32 -11.60 0.85 -15.43
C ILE A 32 -10.62 1.21 -14.32
N GLU A 33 -9.41 1.62 -14.69
CA GLU A 33 -8.40 2.11 -13.75
C GLU A 33 -7.94 3.51 -14.13
N LYS A 34 -7.88 4.39 -13.15
CA LYS A 34 -7.52 5.80 -13.38
C LYS A 34 -6.11 5.97 -13.94
N SER A 35 -5.18 5.13 -13.52
CA SER A 35 -3.76 5.25 -13.89
C SER A 35 -3.11 3.88 -14.03
N GLU A 36 -2.44 3.65 -15.15
CA GLU A 36 -1.66 2.42 -15.36
C GLU A 36 -0.62 2.18 -14.26
N LYS A 37 -0.07 3.28 -13.69
CA LYS A 37 0.87 3.21 -12.55
C LYS A 37 0.23 2.69 -11.27
N MET A 38 -1.11 2.66 -11.20
CA MET A 38 -1.87 2.22 -10.02
C MET A 38 -2.57 0.87 -10.23
N LEU A 39 -2.27 0.15 -11.32
CA LEU A 39 -2.74 -1.23 -11.48
C LEU A 39 -2.36 -2.08 -10.26
N GLY A 40 -3.31 -2.79 -9.68
CA GLY A 40 -3.18 -3.50 -8.41
C GLY A 40 -3.57 -2.67 -7.18
N GLY A 41 -3.92 -1.38 -7.38
CA GLY A 41 -4.37 -0.47 -6.33
C GLY A 41 -3.28 -0.12 -5.31
N VAL A 42 -3.71 0.44 -4.19
CA VAL A 42 -2.82 0.88 -3.09
C VAL A 42 -1.98 -0.30 -2.56
N CYS A 43 -2.56 -1.48 -2.40
CA CYS A 43 -1.84 -2.64 -1.86
C CYS A 43 -0.54 -2.93 -2.64
N VAL A 44 -0.59 -2.95 -3.97
CA VAL A 44 0.57 -3.25 -4.81
C VAL A 44 1.53 -2.06 -4.90
N ASN A 45 1.01 -0.84 -4.98
CA ASN A 45 1.80 0.32 -5.37
C ASN A 45 2.28 1.19 -4.20
N ALA A 46 1.52 1.25 -3.10
CA ALA A 46 1.76 2.18 -2.00
C ALA A 46 1.35 1.61 -0.62
N GLY A 47 1.22 0.32 -0.51
CA GLY A 47 0.76 -0.36 0.71
C GLY A 47 1.48 -1.68 0.96
N CYS A 48 0.75 -2.79 0.90
CA CYS A 48 1.22 -4.11 1.34
C CYS A 48 2.53 -4.54 0.66
N THR A 49 2.61 -4.46 -0.67
CA THR A 49 3.79 -4.96 -1.41
C THR A 49 5.05 -4.16 -1.08
N PRO A 50 5.09 -2.82 -1.20
CA PRO A 50 6.29 -2.07 -0.84
C PRO A 50 6.62 -2.16 0.65
N SER A 51 5.64 -2.06 1.56
CA SER A 51 5.91 -2.13 3.00
C SER A 51 6.46 -3.49 3.40
N LYS A 52 5.86 -4.60 2.97
CA LYS A 52 6.36 -5.94 3.32
C LYS A 52 7.73 -6.24 2.70
N THR A 53 8.03 -5.64 1.54
CA THR A 53 9.36 -5.75 0.94
C THR A 53 10.43 -5.07 1.79
N LEU A 54 10.15 -3.85 2.27
CA LEU A 54 11.07 -3.11 3.15
C LEU A 54 11.16 -3.76 4.53
N ILE A 55 10.03 -4.18 5.11
CA ILE A 55 9.99 -4.91 6.40
C ILE A 55 10.81 -6.19 6.34
N ALA A 56 10.77 -6.93 5.23
CA ALA A 56 11.59 -8.13 5.05
C ALA A 56 13.10 -7.81 5.13
N SER A 57 13.54 -6.72 4.51
CA SER A 57 14.93 -6.26 4.60
C SER A 57 15.28 -5.79 6.02
N ALA A 58 14.37 -5.07 6.69
CA ALA A 58 14.55 -4.65 8.08
C ALA A 58 14.60 -5.86 9.04
N LYS A 59 13.84 -6.92 8.77
CA LYS A 59 13.90 -8.17 9.53
C LYS A 59 15.27 -8.84 9.41
N VAL A 60 15.87 -8.85 8.22
CA VAL A 60 17.23 -9.36 8.02
C VAL A 60 18.20 -8.57 8.89
N MET A 61 18.15 -7.23 8.87
CA MET A 61 19.00 -6.39 9.70
C MET A 61 18.79 -6.64 11.21
N HIS A 62 17.55 -6.83 11.64
CA HIS A 62 17.27 -7.22 13.03
C HIS A 62 17.90 -8.56 13.39
N THR A 63 17.75 -9.58 12.53
CA THR A 63 18.36 -10.90 12.74
C THR A 63 19.88 -10.79 12.88
N ILE A 64 20.52 -9.96 12.06
CA ILE A 64 21.95 -9.66 12.16
C ILE A 64 22.30 -9.02 13.51
N LYS A 65 21.53 -8.03 13.97
CA LYS A 65 21.77 -7.37 15.27
C LYS A 65 21.65 -8.30 16.48
N ILE A 66 20.82 -9.33 16.39
CA ILE A 66 20.64 -10.30 17.49
C ILE A 66 21.49 -11.57 17.32
N SER A 67 22.26 -11.70 16.25
CA SER A 67 23.04 -12.92 15.94
C SER A 67 24.07 -13.25 17.00
N GLU A 68 24.59 -12.26 17.73
CA GLU A 68 25.51 -12.48 18.85
C GLU A 68 24.91 -13.36 19.96
N LYS A 69 23.59 -13.27 20.19
CA LYS A 69 22.87 -14.16 21.13
C LYS A 69 22.92 -15.64 20.71
N HIS A 70 23.28 -15.89 19.46
CA HIS A 70 23.44 -17.24 18.88
C HIS A 70 24.90 -17.59 18.65
N GLY A 71 25.85 -16.82 19.20
CA GLY A 71 27.29 -17.04 19.03
C GLY A 71 27.83 -16.65 17.64
N ILE A 72 27.08 -15.86 16.87
CA ILE A 72 27.48 -15.42 15.53
C ILE A 72 27.83 -13.92 15.59
N SER A 73 29.11 -13.60 15.41
CA SER A 73 29.60 -12.21 15.39
C SER A 73 29.76 -11.72 13.96
N LEU A 74 29.28 -10.51 13.70
CA LEU A 74 29.44 -9.82 12.42
C LEU A 74 30.07 -8.46 12.65
N ILE A 75 31.01 -8.09 11.77
CA ILE A 75 31.74 -6.82 11.88
C ILE A 75 31.00 -5.74 11.09
N ASN A 76 30.50 -4.71 11.81
CA ASN A 76 29.87 -3.51 11.26
C ASN A 76 28.87 -3.72 10.10
N PRO A 77 27.81 -4.51 10.30
CA PRO A 77 26.80 -4.66 9.28
C PRO A 77 26.10 -3.32 9.00
N GLN A 78 26.05 -2.93 7.74
CA GLN A 78 25.43 -1.68 7.31
C GLN A 78 24.26 -1.96 6.38
N VAL A 79 23.29 -1.02 6.35
CA VAL A 79 22.18 -1.03 5.41
C VAL A 79 22.51 -0.13 4.24
N ASP A 80 22.60 -0.70 3.04
CA ASP A 80 22.49 0.09 1.81
C ASP A 80 21.01 0.32 1.52
N PHE A 81 20.52 1.48 1.97
CA PHE A 81 19.09 1.81 1.84
C PHE A 81 18.70 2.05 0.38
N SER A 82 19.62 2.54 -0.46
CA SER A 82 19.39 2.70 -1.90
C SER A 82 19.11 1.36 -2.58
N GLU A 83 19.91 0.33 -2.29
CA GLU A 83 19.67 -1.01 -2.82
C GLU A 83 18.38 -1.63 -2.26
N THR A 84 18.06 -1.35 -0.99
CA THR A 84 16.79 -1.77 -0.39
C THR A 84 15.59 -1.15 -1.11
N GLN A 85 15.67 0.15 -1.44
CA GLN A 85 14.64 0.86 -2.22
C GLN A 85 14.54 0.33 -3.66
N LYS A 86 15.66 0.13 -4.34
CA LYS A 86 15.67 -0.48 -5.70
C LYS A 86 15.02 -1.86 -5.72
N ARG A 87 15.29 -2.68 -4.69
CA ARG A 87 14.64 -3.99 -4.53
C ARG A 87 13.12 -3.83 -4.39
N LYS A 88 12.65 -2.91 -3.55
CA LYS A 88 11.22 -2.59 -3.38
C LYS A 88 10.59 -2.17 -4.70
N ASP A 89 11.20 -1.23 -5.40
CA ASP A 89 10.69 -0.69 -6.67
C ASP A 89 10.60 -1.75 -7.76
N LYS A 90 11.60 -2.64 -7.82
CA LYS A 90 11.59 -3.77 -8.75
C LYS A 90 10.42 -4.70 -8.48
N ILE A 91 10.18 -5.09 -7.22
CA ILE A 91 9.09 -5.99 -6.84
C ILE A 91 7.72 -5.36 -7.16
N VAL A 92 7.52 -4.07 -6.84
CA VAL A 92 6.30 -3.34 -7.18
C VAL A 92 6.08 -3.29 -8.69
N LYS A 93 7.13 -2.96 -9.46
CA LYS A 93 7.07 -2.91 -10.92
C LYS A 93 6.75 -4.27 -11.53
N ASP A 94 7.38 -5.33 -11.05
CA ASP A 94 7.17 -6.69 -11.56
C ASP A 94 5.75 -7.18 -11.21
N SER A 95 5.26 -6.92 -10.01
CA SER A 95 3.88 -7.21 -9.59
C SER A 95 2.86 -6.50 -10.48
N ARG A 96 3.06 -5.21 -10.74
CA ARG A 96 2.19 -4.41 -11.64
C ARG A 96 2.17 -4.97 -13.06
N LYS A 97 3.33 -5.35 -13.59
CA LYS A 97 3.43 -5.97 -14.93
C LYS A 97 2.67 -7.30 -14.99
N GLY A 98 2.81 -8.14 -13.97
CA GLY A 98 2.10 -9.40 -13.88
C GLY A 98 0.58 -9.20 -13.85
N ILE A 99 0.10 -8.24 -13.06
CA ILE A 99 -1.33 -7.90 -13.01
C ILE A 99 -1.81 -7.42 -14.38
N LYS A 100 -1.08 -6.48 -15.00
CA LYS A 100 -1.43 -5.97 -16.33
C LYS A 100 -1.58 -7.11 -17.33
N LYS A 101 -0.57 -7.97 -17.39
CA LYS A 101 -0.59 -9.14 -18.29
C LYS A 101 -1.80 -10.05 -18.03
N ASN A 102 -2.07 -10.40 -16.76
CA ASN A 102 -3.21 -11.26 -16.43
C ASN A 102 -4.56 -10.64 -16.84
N LEU A 103 -4.69 -9.31 -16.74
CA LEU A 103 -5.91 -8.61 -17.14
C LEU A 103 -6.05 -8.54 -18.68
N GLU A 104 -4.94 -8.35 -19.39
CA GLU A 104 -4.92 -8.28 -20.87
C GLU A 104 -5.09 -9.66 -21.51
N ASP A 105 -4.60 -10.73 -20.88
CA ASP A 105 -4.72 -12.10 -21.34
C ASP A 105 -6.11 -12.73 -21.08
N ALA A 106 -6.94 -12.08 -20.24
CA ALA A 106 -8.24 -12.62 -19.87
C ALA A 106 -9.28 -12.39 -20.98
N ASP A 107 -9.81 -13.47 -21.56
CA ASP A 107 -10.89 -13.39 -22.52
C ASP A 107 -12.11 -12.64 -21.92
N ARG A 108 -12.85 -11.88 -22.76
CA ARG A 108 -14.05 -11.12 -22.38
C ARG A 108 -13.84 -10.00 -21.34
N LEU A 109 -12.58 -9.72 -20.96
CA LEU A 109 -12.21 -8.62 -20.08
C LEU A 109 -11.56 -7.49 -20.91
N GLU A 110 -12.09 -6.28 -20.77
CA GLU A 110 -11.51 -5.09 -21.34
C GLU A 110 -10.92 -4.22 -20.22
N LEU A 111 -9.62 -3.95 -20.29
CA LEU A 111 -8.95 -3.00 -19.39
C LEU A 111 -8.95 -1.61 -20.03
N VAL A 112 -9.54 -0.64 -19.35
CA VAL A 112 -9.61 0.76 -19.80
C VAL A 112 -8.90 1.66 -18.80
N ILE A 113 -7.90 2.40 -19.27
CA ILE A 113 -7.20 3.41 -18.48
C ILE A 113 -7.85 4.77 -18.68
N GLY A 114 -8.41 5.32 -17.58
CA GLY A 114 -9.09 6.61 -17.59
C GLY A 114 -9.86 6.87 -16.30
N THR A 115 -10.33 8.11 -16.16
CA THR A 115 -11.14 8.53 -15.00
C THR A 115 -12.61 8.22 -15.27
N ALA A 116 -13.18 7.36 -14.42
CA ALA A 116 -14.60 7.00 -14.48
C ALA A 116 -15.48 8.02 -13.76
N SER A 117 -16.64 8.31 -14.33
CA SER A 117 -17.73 9.07 -13.70
C SER A 117 -19.07 8.48 -14.14
N PHE A 118 -20.07 8.51 -13.27
CA PHE A 118 -21.41 8.11 -13.66
C PHE A 118 -22.02 9.13 -14.63
N SER A 119 -22.61 8.62 -15.72
CA SER A 119 -23.39 9.43 -16.68
C SER A 119 -24.88 9.10 -16.64
N GLY A 120 -25.27 8.10 -15.86
CA GLY A 120 -26.62 7.65 -15.59
C GLY A 120 -26.63 6.50 -14.58
N GLU A 121 -27.82 6.00 -14.20
CA GLU A 121 -27.96 4.96 -13.17
C GLU A 121 -27.14 3.70 -13.46
N LYS A 122 -27.08 3.29 -14.73
CA LYS A 122 -26.37 2.10 -15.21
C LYS A 122 -25.29 2.42 -16.26
N SER A 123 -24.81 3.66 -16.27
CA SER A 123 -23.88 4.13 -17.28
C SER A 123 -22.69 4.85 -16.66
N VAL A 124 -21.51 4.57 -17.20
CA VAL A 124 -20.23 5.12 -16.77
C VAL A 124 -19.49 5.70 -17.97
N LYS A 125 -19.11 6.95 -17.85
CA LYS A 125 -18.27 7.67 -18.79
C LYS A 125 -16.80 7.60 -18.34
N VAL A 126 -15.89 7.29 -19.23
CA VAL A 126 -14.45 7.19 -18.97
C VAL A 126 -13.73 8.24 -19.78
N GLN A 127 -13.05 9.16 -19.11
CA GLN A 127 -12.21 10.16 -19.74
C GLN A 127 -10.75 9.68 -19.77
N LYS A 128 -10.21 9.46 -20.95
CA LYS A 128 -8.80 9.07 -21.16
C LYS A 128 -7.87 10.29 -21.11
N ALA A 129 -6.58 10.06 -20.84
CA ALA A 129 -5.57 11.12 -20.77
C ALA A 129 -5.41 11.90 -22.09
N ASN A 130 -5.71 11.29 -23.24
CA ASN A 130 -5.69 11.94 -24.55
C ASN A 130 -6.94 12.78 -24.88
N GLY A 131 -7.80 13.01 -23.90
CA GLY A 131 -9.05 13.75 -24.07
C GLY A 131 -10.22 12.96 -24.67
N LYS A 132 -9.97 11.74 -25.18
CA LYS A 132 -11.05 10.88 -25.68
C LYS A 132 -11.93 10.39 -24.55
N THR A 133 -13.21 10.23 -24.86
CA THR A 133 -14.21 9.74 -23.92
C THR A 133 -14.81 8.45 -24.48
N GLU A 134 -14.98 7.46 -23.61
CA GLU A 134 -15.74 6.24 -23.87
C GLU A 134 -16.87 6.13 -22.87
N GLU A 135 -17.96 5.49 -23.27
CA GLU A 135 -19.12 5.31 -22.42
C GLU A 135 -19.58 3.85 -22.43
N PHE A 136 -19.78 3.31 -21.23
CA PHE A 136 -20.18 1.92 -21.00
C PHE A 136 -21.50 1.89 -20.23
N THR A 137 -22.31 0.86 -20.49
CA THR A 137 -23.51 0.57 -19.70
C THR A 137 -23.52 -0.91 -19.32
N ALA A 138 -23.94 -1.20 -18.09
CA ALA A 138 -24.06 -2.57 -17.59
C ALA A 138 -25.13 -2.68 -16.50
N PRO A 139 -25.79 -3.83 -16.35
CA PRO A 139 -26.71 -4.07 -15.23
C PRO A 139 -26.00 -4.06 -13.88
N TYR A 140 -24.72 -4.43 -13.83
CA TYR A 140 -23.91 -4.49 -12.60
C TYR A 140 -22.71 -3.56 -12.68
N ILE A 141 -22.58 -2.68 -11.68
CA ILE A 141 -21.45 -1.75 -11.54
C ILE A 141 -20.86 -1.94 -10.14
N PHE A 142 -19.56 -2.27 -10.10
CA PHE A 142 -18.80 -2.48 -8.86
C PHE A 142 -17.85 -1.31 -8.63
N ILE A 143 -17.94 -0.68 -7.46
CA ILE A 143 -17.11 0.48 -7.09
C ILE A 143 -16.01 0.01 -6.15
N ASN A 144 -14.77 -0.07 -6.68
CA ASN A 144 -13.55 -0.46 -5.94
C ASN A 144 -12.52 0.68 -5.99
N ALA A 145 -12.99 1.92 -5.87
CA ALA A 145 -12.18 3.14 -6.03
C ALA A 145 -11.12 3.32 -4.93
N GLY A 146 -11.19 2.53 -3.83
CA GLY A 146 -10.25 2.57 -2.73
C GLY A 146 -10.43 3.79 -1.82
N CYS A 147 -9.36 4.10 -1.06
CA CYS A 147 -9.32 5.24 -0.15
C CYS A 147 -7.94 5.92 -0.19
N ARG A 148 -7.84 7.04 0.48
CA ARG A 148 -6.59 7.78 0.68
C ARG A 148 -6.33 7.93 2.18
N PRO A 149 -5.06 8.08 2.62
CA PRO A 149 -4.75 8.45 3.99
C PRO A 149 -5.48 9.73 4.39
N ALA A 150 -6.06 9.74 5.58
CA ALA A 150 -6.60 10.95 6.16
C ALA A 150 -5.48 11.78 6.77
N VAL A 151 -5.51 13.08 6.55
CA VAL A 151 -4.58 14.02 7.18
C VAL A 151 -5.24 14.54 8.46
N PRO A 152 -4.61 14.34 9.63
CA PRO A 152 -5.17 14.85 10.88
C PRO A 152 -5.07 16.39 10.96
N GLU A 153 -6.06 17.02 11.57
CA GLU A 153 -6.04 18.45 11.85
C GLU A 153 -5.14 18.73 13.06
N ILE A 154 -3.85 18.95 12.80
CA ILE A 154 -2.85 19.29 13.81
C ILE A 154 -2.28 20.66 13.48
N LYS A 155 -2.35 21.58 14.45
CA LYS A 155 -1.82 22.94 14.29
C LYS A 155 -0.31 22.89 13.97
N GLY A 156 0.09 23.57 12.89
CA GLY A 156 1.50 23.64 12.44
C GLY A 156 1.94 22.44 11.60
N LEU A 157 1.07 21.48 11.29
CA LEU A 157 1.45 20.34 10.43
C LEU A 157 1.77 20.78 9.00
N ASP A 158 1.14 21.83 8.53
CA ASP A 158 1.35 22.47 7.23
C ASP A 158 2.64 23.29 7.13
N GLU A 159 3.26 23.60 8.27
CA GLU A 159 4.53 24.35 8.38
C GLU A 159 5.76 23.42 8.35
N ILE A 160 5.58 22.12 8.43
CA ILE A 160 6.67 21.14 8.48
C ILE A 160 6.59 20.13 7.35
N LYS A 161 7.72 19.51 7.02
CA LYS A 161 7.75 18.37 6.10
C LYS A 161 7.27 17.12 6.84
N TRP A 162 6.19 16.52 6.37
CA TRP A 162 5.66 15.28 6.89
C TRP A 162 5.36 14.30 5.76
N TYR A 163 5.12 13.05 6.11
CA TYR A 163 4.83 11.97 5.18
C TYR A 163 3.61 11.19 5.65
N ASP A 164 2.74 10.85 4.72
CA ASP A 164 1.70 9.85 4.94
C ASP A 164 2.25 8.42 4.78
N SER A 165 1.39 7.42 4.95
CA SER A 165 1.75 6.01 4.80
C SER A 165 2.27 5.62 3.41
N THR A 166 2.04 6.44 2.40
CA THR A 166 2.58 6.26 1.05
C THR A 166 3.94 6.91 0.92
N GLY A 167 4.04 8.18 1.27
CA GLY A 167 5.26 8.98 1.12
C GLY A 167 6.43 8.45 1.94
N ILE A 168 6.17 7.88 3.13
CA ILE A 168 7.19 7.29 3.98
C ILE A 168 7.90 6.09 3.33
N LEU A 169 7.24 5.37 2.42
CA LEU A 169 7.81 4.23 1.69
C LEU A 169 8.77 4.63 0.58
N ASP A 170 8.76 5.90 0.19
CA ASP A 170 9.57 6.44 -0.92
C ASP A 170 10.71 7.38 -0.43
N LEU A 171 11.05 7.30 0.86
CA LEU A 171 12.23 8.03 1.36
C LEU A 171 13.51 7.53 0.69
N ASN A 172 14.40 8.46 0.38
CA ASN A 172 15.71 8.14 -0.23
C ASN A 172 16.77 7.77 0.81
N GLU A 173 16.54 8.10 2.08
CA GLU A 173 17.46 7.88 3.19
C GLU A 173 16.72 7.42 4.45
N ILE A 174 17.44 6.78 5.36
CA ILE A 174 16.91 6.40 6.66
C ILE A 174 16.95 7.65 7.55
N PRO A 175 15.82 8.16 8.05
CA PRO A 175 15.81 9.31 8.93
C PRO A 175 16.51 8.97 10.26
N GLU A 176 17.32 9.88 10.78
CA GLU A 176 17.95 9.70 12.09
C GLU A 176 16.88 9.59 13.19
N LYS A 177 15.86 10.47 13.13
CA LYS A 177 14.72 10.49 14.05
C LYS A 177 13.42 10.46 13.28
N LEU A 178 12.48 9.66 13.76
CA LEU A 178 11.15 9.51 13.17
C LEU A 178 10.09 9.63 14.25
N ILE A 179 9.19 10.60 14.09
CA ILE A 179 7.99 10.71 14.90
C ILE A 179 6.81 10.19 14.09
N ILE A 180 6.06 9.26 14.67
CA ILE A 180 4.86 8.67 14.06
C ILE A 180 3.65 9.08 14.89
N ILE A 181 2.63 9.62 14.24
CA ILE A 181 1.36 9.97 14.87
C ILE A 181 0.35 8.88 14.60
N GLY A 182 -0.04 8.20 15.66
CA GLY A 182 -0.95 7.06 15.64
C GLY A 182 -0.24 5.71 15.73
N SER A 183 -0.70 4.88 16.66
CA SER A 183 -0.19 3.54 16.96
C SER A 183 -1.06 2.42 16.38
N GLY A 184 -1.71 2.67 15.25
CA GLY A 184 -2.39 1.62 14.48
C GLY A 184 -1.38 0.72 13.76
N TYR A 185 -1.87 -0.35 13.11
CA TYR A 185 -1.03 -1.35 12.42
C TYR A 185 0.05 -0.73 11.53
N ILE A 186 -0.31 0.25 10.69
CA ILE A 186 0.63 0.89 9.76
C ILE A 186 1.71 1.65 10.52
N GLY A 187 1.33 2.41 11.56
CA GLY A 187 2.28 3.17 12.38
C GLY A 187 3.28 2.26 13.08
N LEU A 188 2.82 1.15 13.65
CA LEU A 188 3.68 0.16 14.31
C LEU A 188 4.60 -0.57 13.33
N GLU A 189 4.08 -0.98 12.16
CA GLU A 189 4.89 -1.62 11.11
C GLU A 189 6.00 -0.69 10.59
N MET A 190 5.67 0.56 10.29
CA MET A 190 6.65 1.54 9.83
C MET A 190 7.65 1.88 10.94
N GLY A 191 7.18 2.07 12.16
CA GLY A 191 8.03 2.35 13.31
C GLY A 191 9.05 1.24 13.57
N GLN A 192 8.61 -0.01 13.61
CA GLN A 192 9.49 -1.16 13.80
C GLN A 192 10.49 -1.29 12.64
N MET A 193 10.02 -1.12 11.41
CA MET A 193 10.86 -1.19 10.22
C MET A 193 12.01 -0.16 10.27
N TYR A 194 11.70 1.12 10.52
CA TYR A 194 12.71 2.17 10.58
C TYR A 194 13.63 2.04 11.81
N SER A 195 13.11 1.60 12.96
CA SER A 195 13.94 1.28 14.14
C SER A 195 14.95 0.17 13.83
N ARG A 196 14.55 -0.86 13.11
CA ARG A 196 15.44 -1.95 12.69
C ARG A 196 16.50 -1.46 11.70
N PHE A 197 16.19 -0.51 10.84
CA PHE A 197 17.16 0.16 9.96
C PHE A 197 18.09 1.13 10.70
N GLY A 198 17.73 1.59 11.90
CA GLY A 198 18.59 2.40 12.75
C GLY A 198 18.04 3.74 13.19
N SER A 199 16.83 4.10 12.78
CA SER A 199 16.16 5.32 13.23
C SER A 199 15.83 5.29 14.73
N GLU A 200 15.93 6.42 15.41
CA GLU A 200 15.28 6.65 16.70
C GLU A 200 13.79 6.92 16.46
N VAL A 201 12.92 6.03 16.92
CA VAL A 201 11.48 6.08 16.61
C VAL A 201 10.67 6.43 17.85
N HIS A 202 9.82 7.46 17.73
CA HIS A 202 8.84 7.85 18.73
C HIS A 202 7.44 7.73 18.13
N ILE A 203 6.56 7.00 18.79
CA ILE A 203 5.15 6.85 18.41
C ILE A 203 4.29 7.61 19.39
N ILE A 204 3.50 8.55 18.87
CA ILE A 204 2.58 9.37 19.65
C ILE A 204 1.16 8.82 19.45
N GLU A 205 0.53 8.44 20.56
CA GLU A 205 -0.85 7.95 20.56
C GLU A 205 -1.69 8.78 21.53
N LYS A 206 -2.88 9.17 21.10
CA LYS A 206 -3.81 9.95 21.95
C LYS A 206 -4.66 9.09 22.89
N SER A 207 -4.82 7.81 22.56
CA SER A 207 -5.57 6.86 23.38
C SER A 207 -4.66 6.23 24.46
N GLY A 208 -5.26 5.63 25.47
CA GLY A 208 -4.53 5.04 26.60
C GLY A 208 -3.79 3.73 26.26
N GLN A 209 -3.90 3.23 25.03
CA GLN A 209 -3.18 2.03 24.57
C GLN A 209 -2.89 2.12 23.07
N ILE A 210 -1.86 1.40 22.61
CA ILE A 210 -1.64 1.14 21.19
C ILE A 210 -2.72 0.20 20.67
N LEU A 211 -2.93 0.18 19.34
CA LEU A 211 -3.91 -0.72 18.72
C LEU A 211 -5.27 -0.66 19.43
N SER A 212 -5.85 0.53 19.56
CA SER A 212 -7.02 0.84 20.38
C SER A 212 -8.26 -0.03 20.14
N LYS A 213 -8.28 -0.86 19.10
CA LYS A 213 -9.35 -1.81 18.76
C LYS A 213 -9.06 -3.25 19.18
N GLU A 214 -7.86 -3.53 19.68
CA GLU A 214 -7.44 -4.85 20.11
C GLU A 214 -7.62 -5.02 21.63
N ASP A 215 -7.61 -6.27 22.09
CA ASP A 215 -7.66 -6.59 23.51
C ASP A 215 -6.46 -5.99 24.24
N GLN A 216 -6.70 -5.54 25.47
CA GLN A 216 -5.73 -4.76 26.24
C GLN A 216 -4.45 -5.55 26.57
N ASP A 217 -4.57 -6.84 26.84
CA ASP A 217 -3.43 -7.72 27.10
C ASP A 217 -2.58 -7.93 25.84
N VAL A 218 -3.21 -8.13 24.69
CA VAL A 218 -2.54 -8.23 23.38
C VAL A 218 -1.80 -6.93 23.06
N ALA A 219 -2.46 -5.79 23.22
CA ALA A 219 -1.84 -4.48 22.97
C ALA A 219 -0.63 -4.24 23.87
N LYS A 220 -0.73 -4.57 25.17
CA LYS A 220 0.38 -4.45 26.13
C LYS A 220 1.57 -5.35 25.77
N ASP A 221 1.34 -6.58 25.34
CA ASP A 221 2.42 -7.47 24.99
C ASP A 221 3.11 -7.06 23.68
N ILE A 222 2.35 -6.59 22.70
CA ILE A 222 2.93 -6.00 21.47
C ILE A 222 3.78 -4.77 21.84
N GLN A 223 3.29 -3.90 22.71
CA GLN A 223 4.04 -2.72 23.16
C GLN A 223 5.37 -3.10 23.79
N LYS A 224 5.38 -4.06 24.73
CA LYS A 224 6.62 -4.56 25.36
C LYS A 224 7.63 -5.10 24.33
N ILE A 225 7.15 -5.83 23.33
CA ILE A 225 8.00 -6.36 22.25
C ILE A 225 8.64 -5.19 21.45
N LEU A 226 7.87 -4.18 21.11
CA LEU A 226 8.35 -3.03 20.35
C LEU A 226 9.29 -2.14 21.19
N GLU A 227 9.02 -1.95 22.47
CA GLU A 227 9.91 -1.24 23.42
C GLU A 227 11.26 -1.98 23.57
N ALA A 228 11.25 -3.32 23.61
CA ALA A 228 12.47 -4.12 23.61
C ALA A 228 13.28 -3.95 22.30
N GLU A 229 12.63 -3.59 21.20
CA GLU A 229 13.27 -3.18 19.94
C GLU A 229 13.56 -1.67 19.86
N ARG A 230 13.52 -0.94 20.99
CA ARG A 230 13.86 0.48 21.17
C ARG A 230 12.86 1.49 20.58
N LEU A 231 11.63 1.10 20.30
CA LEU A 231 10.57 2.06 20.02
C LEU A 231 10.17 2.77 21.32
N LYS A 232 9.85 4.05 21.22
CA LYS A 232 9.37 4.87 22.34
C LYS A 232 7.90 5.25 22.10
N PHE A 233 7.10 5.22 23.16
CA PHE A 233 5.66 5.53 23.14
C PHE A 233 5.36 6.66 24.09
#